data_41106d59d093de887eaef1ccc2704b64
#
_entry.id   41106d59d093de887eaef1ccc2704b64
#
_cell.length_a   1.000
_cell.length_b   1.000
_cell.length_c   1.000
_cell.angle_alpha   90.00
_cell.angle_beta   90.00
_cell.angle_gamma   90.00
#
_symmetry.space_group_name_H-M   'P 1'
#
loop_
_entity.id
_entity.type
_entity.pdbx_description
1 polymer ?
#
loop_
_entity_poly.entity_id
_entity_poly.type
_entity_poly.pdbx_seq_one_letter_code
_entity_poly.pdbx_strand_id
1 'polypeptide(L)'
;MIPTLIEGDFILVNKFTYGIRLPIVNRKVVEIGQPKRGDVMVFRYPMDPSLDYIKRVVGLPGDKIVYKDKRLYINGVEAPRTALPDYLHRQRISYSRHYREKTGEVEHAILIDEDKPLGIDADMVPQFPFRQNCIYNIDGVTCTVPPGHYFMMGDNRDNSADSRFWGFVPEQNIVGRAFFIWFNFDDLKRFGGFR
;
A
#
# COMPACT_ATOMS: atom_id res chain seq x y z
N MET A 1 3.75 -0.89 7.40
CA MET A 1 4.27 -1.70 6.26
C MET A 1 4.90 -3.02 6.72
N ILE A 2 4.70 -3.42 7.99
CA ILE A 2 5.18 -4.71 8.51
C ILE A 2 4.63 -5.85 7.62
N PRO A 3 5.42 -6.85 7.24
CA PRO A 3 6.79 -7.10 7.68
C PRO A 3 7.87 -6.42 6.82
N THR A 4 7.52 -5.85 5.66
CA THR A 4 8.47 -5.25 4.72
C THR A 4 9.29 -4.14 5.37
N LEU A 5 8.60 -3.20 6.04
CA LEU A 5 9.19 -2.12 6.81
C LEU A 5 8.67 -2.17 8.25
N ILE A 6 9.59 -2.07 9.21
CA ILE A 6 9.26 -2.03 10.64
C ILE A 6 9.59 -0.66 11.24
N GLU A 7 9.11 -0.42 12.45
CA GLU A 7 9.48 0.77 13.20
C GLU A 7 10.99 0.81 13.42
N GLY A 8 11.57 2.01 13.29
CA GLY A 8 13.03 2.21 13.37
C GLY A 8 13.79 2.04 12.05
N ASP A 9 13.15 1.60 10.95
CA ASP A 9 13.79 1.56 9.64
C ASP A 9 13.98 2.97 9.07
N PHE A 10 15.22 3.33 8.76
CA PHE A 10 15.55 4.52 7.96
C PHE A 10 15.61 4.13 6.50
N ILE A 11 14.74 4.72 5.69
CA ILE A 11 14.56 4.36 4.28
C ILE A 11 15.09 5.43 3.33
N LEU A 12 15.60 5.00 2.18
CA LEU A 12 15.89 5.87 1.06
C LEU A 12 14.70 5.95 0.11
N VAL A 13 14.34 7.18 -0.25
CA VAL A 13 13.22 7.47 -1.16
C VAL A 13 13.75 8.17 -2.40
N ASN A 14 13.58 7.57 -3.56
CA ASN A 14 13.91 8.19 -4.83
C ASN A 14 12.74 9.05 -5.30
N LYS A 15 12.88 10.37 -5.17
CA LYS A 15 11.87 11.38 -5.54
C LYS A 15 11.80 11.62 -7.06
N PHE A 16 12.77 11.14 -7.82
CA PHE A 16 12.88 11.36 -9.27
C PHE A 16 12.38 10.17 -10.11
N THR A 17 12.06 9.04 -9.48
CA THR A 17 11.63 7.81 -10.18
C THR A 17 10.47 8.06 -11.15
N TYR A 18 9.52 8.92 -10.77
CA TYR A 18 8.30 9.16 -11.54
C TYR A 18 8.29 10.52 -12.25
N GLY A 19 9.40 11.25 -12.22
CA GLY A 19 9.55 12.53 -12.88
C GLY A 19 10.08 13.63 -11.97
N ILE A 20 10.40 14.76 -12.58
CA ILE A 20 10.88 15.95 -11.86
C ILE A 20 9.70 16.88 -11.63
N ARG A 21 9.46 17.26 -10.37
CA ARG A 21 8.43 18.20 -9.97
C ARG A 21 9.06 19.50 -9.48
N LEU A 22 8.46 20.62 -9.83
CA LEU A 22 8.88 21.92 -9.31
C LEU A 22 8.55 22.00 -7.79
N PRO A 23 9.52 22.42 -6.95
CA PRO A 23 9.42 22.29 -5.50
C PRO A 23 8.28 23.11 -4.86
N ILE A 24 7.87 24.23 -5.44
CA ILE A 24 6.85 25.11 -4.87
C ILE A 24 5.45 24.78 -5.41
N VAL A 25 5.33 24.63 -6.72
CA VAL A 25 4.03 24.41 -7.39
C VAL A 25 3.69 22.93 -7.56
N ASN A 26 4.56 22.01 -7.17
CA ASN A 26 4.43 20.55 -7.30
C ASN A 26 3.97 20.09 -8.70
N ARG A 27 4.24 20.90 -9.73
CA ARG A 27 3.89 20.58 -11.12
C ARG A 27 4.98 19.69 -11.73
N LYS A 28 4.59 18.54 -12.28
CA LYS A 28 5.48 17.64 -13.01
C LYS A 28 5.92 18.32 -14.32
N VAL A 29 7.22 18.52 -14.47
CA VAL A 29 7.82 19.16 -15.66
C VAL A 29 8.50 18.17 -16.58
N VAL A 30 8.99 17.05 -16.05
CA VAL A 30 9.59 15.97 -16.83
C VAL A 30 8.99 14.66 -16.34
N GLU A 31 8.47 13.86 -17.25
CA GLU A 31 8.05 12.49 -17.00
C GLU A 31 9.23 11.54 -17.24
N ILE A 32 9.62 10.78 -16.20
CA ILE A 32 10.72 9.81 -16.30
C ILE A 32 10.17 8.39 -16.26
N GLY A 33 9.12 8.18 -15.48
CA GLY A 33 8.48 6.88 -15.34
C GLY A 33 7.12 7.00 -14.67
N GLN A 34 6.44 5.87 -14.58
CA GLN A 34 5.14 5.77 -13.91
C GLN A 34 5.21 4.75 -12.76
N PRO A 35 4.41 4.94 -11.70
CA PRO A 35 4.27 3.94 -10.64
C PRO A 35 3.87 2.59 -11.20
N LYS A 36 4.50 1.53 -10.68
CA LYS A 36 4.21 0.15 -11.05
C LYS A 36 3.58 -0.59 -9.89
N ARG A 37 2.78 -1.62 -10.18
CA ARG A 37 2.29 -2.52 -9.12
C ARG A 37 3.46 -3.13 -8.38
N GLY A 38 3.32 -3.19 -7.06
CA GLY A 38 4.36 -3.66 -6.16
C GLY A 38 5.34 -2.59 -5.67
N ASP A 39 5.39 -1.40 -6.30
CA ASP A 39 6.24 -0.32 -5.78
C ASP A 39 5.80 0.09 -4.36
N VAL A 40 6.76 0.23 -3.47
CA VAL A 40 6.54 0.83 -2.15
C VAL A 40 6.71 2.34 -2.29
N MET A 41 5.64 3.08 -2.00
CA MET A 41 5.54 4.49 -2.33
C MET A 41 5.32 5.35 -1.10
N VAL A 42 6.06 6.45 -1.02
CA VAL A 42 5.81 7.55 -0.09
C VAL A 42 4.96 8.58 -0.80
N PHE A 43 3.89 9.02 -0.15
CA PHE A 43 2.94 9.99 -0.68
C PHE A 43 2.31 10.80 0.43
N ARG A 44 1.84 12.00 0.09
CA ARG A 44 1.05 12.84 0.99
C ARG A 44 -0.33 12.24 1.15
N TYR A 45 -0.76 12.06 2.41
CA TYR A 45 -2.07 11.48 2.71
C TYR A 45 -3.19 12.31 2.10
N PRO A 46 -4.11 11.73 1.29
CA PRO A 46 -5.10 12.52 0.55
C PRO A 46 -6.07 13.31 1.41
N MET A 47 -6.38 12.83 2.63
CA MET A 47 -7.32 13.48 3.55
C MET A 47 -6.64 14.54 4.41
N ASP A 48 -5.30 14.47 4.57
CA ASP A 48 -4.46 15.45 5.25
C ASP A 48 -3.06 15.47 4.62
N PRO A 49 -2.81 16.34 3.64
CA PRO A 49 -1.53 16.39 2.93
C PRO A 49 -0.32 16.87 3.77
N SER A 50 -0.52 17.23 5.03
CA SER A 50 0.58 17.49 5.96
C SER A 50 1.27 16.21 6.44
N LEU A 51 0.61 15.05 6.28
CA LEU A 51 1.09 13.74 6.69
C LEU A 51 1.61 12.95 5.49
N ASP A 52 2.80 12.39 5.63
CA ASP A 52 3.35 11.44 4.66
C ASP A 52 3.00 10.01 5.08
N TYR A 53 2.45 9.25 4.12
CA TYR A 53 2.18 7.82 4.26
C TYR A 53 3.10 7.00 3.38
N ILE A 54 3.35 5.76 3.80
CA ILE A 54 4.06 4.77 3.00
C ILE A 54 3.20 3.52 2.85
N LYS A 55 2.90 3.13 1.60
CA LYS A 55 2.09 1.96 1.25
C LYS A 55 2.62 1.34 -0.05
N ARG A 56 2.08 0.16 -0.38
CA ARG A 56 2.36 -0.52 -1.65
C ARG A 56 1.33 -0.17 -2.71
N VAL A 57 1.78 0.10 -3.92
CA VAL A 57 0.91 0.27 -5.09
C VAL A 57 0.30 -1.09 -5.47
N VAL A 58 -1.01 -1.20 -5.37
CA VAL A 58 -1.76 -2.41 -5.73
C VAL A 58 -2.56 -2.18 -7.01
N GLY A 59 -3.23 -1.02 -7.13
CA GLY A 59 -4.02 -0.66 -8.29
C GLY A 59 -3.46 0.53 -9.05
N LEU A 60 -3.42 0.41 -10.37
CA LEU A 60 -3.08 1.45 -11.33
C LEU A 60 -4.35 2.09 -11.90
N PRO A 61 -4.27 3.28 -12.54
CA PRO A 61 -5.43 3.91 -13.18
C PRO A 61 -6.19 2.93 -14.09
N GLY A 62 -7.51 2.82 -13.90
CA GLY A 62 -8.40 1.93 -14.65
C GLY A 62 -8.54 0.51 -14.09
N ASP A 63 -7.73 0.12 -13.12
CA ASP A 63 -7.84 -1.22 -12.52
C ASP A 63 -9.12 -1.39 -11.71
N LYS A 64 -9.69 -2.59 -11.77
CA LYS A 64 -10.71 -3.06 -10.83
C LYS A 64 -10.02 -3.86 -9.73
N ILE A 65 -10.04 -3.31 -8.51
CA ILE A 65 -9.48 -3.93 -7.32
C ILE A 65 -10.63 -4.52 -6.49
N VAL A 66 -10.50 -5.80 -6.13
CA VAL A 66 -11.41 -6.46 -5.20
C VAL A 66 -10.59 -7.01 -4.05
N TYR A 67 -10.95 -6.63 -2.82
CA TYR A 67 -10.43 -7.25 -1.61
C TYR A 67 -11.60 -7.91 -0.89
N LYS A 68 -11.69 -9.23 -1.00
CA LYS A 68 -12.78 -10.04 -0.48
C LYS A 68 -12.23 -11.25 0.26
N ASP A 69 -12.82 -11.61 1.39
CA ASP A 69 -12.40 -12.74 2.21
C ASP A 69 -10.89 -12.73 2.49
N LYS A 70 -10.33 -11.52 2.72
CA LYS A 70 -8.88 -11.27 2.92
C LYS A 70 -8.01 -11.72 1.74
N ARG A 71 -8.59 -11.77 0.54
CA ARG A 71 -7.89 -12.05 -0.73
C ARG A 71 -7.99 -10.87 -1.67
N LEU A 72 -6.89 -10.61 -2.37
CA LEU A 72 -6.78 -9.54 -3.34
C LEU A 72 -7.02 -10.09 -4.74
N TYR A 73 -7.85 -9.40 -5.50
CA TYR A 73 -8.06 -9.65 -6.93
C TYR A 73 -7.84 -8.36 -7.70
N ILE A 74 -7.13 -8.45 -8.81
CA ILE A 74 -6.84 -7.33 -9.72
C ILE A 74 -7.37 -7.70 -11.09
N ASN A 75 -8.31 -6.93 -11.61
CA ASN A 75 -8.95 -7.18 -12.90
C ASN A 75 -9.54 -8.60 -13.03
N GLY A 76 -10.09 -9.12 -11.94
CA GLY A 76 -10.69 -10.46 -11.87
C GLY A 76 -9.72 -11.61 -11.62
N VAL A 77 -8.42 -11.35 -11.55
CA VAL A 77 -7.39 -12.36 -11.27
C VAL A 77 -6.95 -12.27 -9.81
N GLU A 78 -7.03 -13.38 -9.08
CA GLU A 78 -6.52 -13.44 -7.71
C GLU A 78 -5.00 -13.24 -7.67
N ALA A 79 -4.52 -12.40 -6.76
CA ALA A 79 -3.10 -12.29 -6.46
C ALA A 79 -2.62 -13.59 -5.78
N PRO A 80 -1.74 -14.38 -6.43
CA PRO A 80 -1.30 -15.65 -5.86
C PRO A 80 -0.60 -15.43 -4.52
N ARG A 81 -0.89 -16.28 -3.54
CA ARG A 81 -0.21 -16.24 -2.24
C ARG A 81 0.22 -17.62 -1.77
N THR A 82 1.39 -17.70 -1.15
CA THR A 82 1.94 -18.92 -0.53
C THR A 82 2.11 -18.68 0.96
N ALA A 83 1.66 -19.63 1.78
CA ALA A 83 1.81 -19.54 3.22
C ALA A 83 3.29 -19.61 3.64
N LEU A 84 3.64 -18.81 4.61
CA LEU A 84 4.94 -18.77 5.29
C LEU A 84 4.71 -19.12 6.77
N PRO A 85 5.78 -19.42 7.54
CA PRO A 85 5.66 -19.54 8.99
C PRO A 85 5.03 -18.29 9.61
N ASP A 86 4.15 -18.45 10.57
CA ASP A 86 3.46 -17.34 11.22
C ASP A 86 4.44 -16.28 11.74
N TYR A 87 4.05 -15.01 11.60
CA TYR A 87 4.88 -13.87 11.99
C TYR A 87 4.65 -13.53 13.46
N LEU A 88 5.71 -13.52 14.25
CA LEU A 88 5.68 -13.09 15.66
C LEU A 88 5.87 -11.57 15.76
N HIS A 89 4.86 -10.87 16.24
CA HIS A 89 4.98 -9.47 16.65
C HIS A 89 5.67 -9.36 18.00
N ARG A 90 6.96 -9.10 18.03
CA ARG A 90 7.76 -9.08 19.25
C ARG A 90 7.24 -8.11 20.31
N GLN A 91 6.73 -6.94 19.91
CA GLN A 91 6.23 -5.92 20.81
C GLN A 91 4.87 -6.27 21.45
N ARG A 92 4.01 -7.02 20.73
CA ARG A 92 2.67 -7.40 21.19
C ARG A 92 2.55 -8.83 21.67
N ILE A 93 3.60 -9.63 21.46
CA ILE A 93 3.63 -11.08 21.76
C ILE A 93 2.40 -11.78 21.13
N SER A 94 2.11 -11.46 19.88
CA SER A 94 1.00 -12.03 19.12
C SER A 94 1.48 -12.55 17.77
N TYR A 95 0.73 -13.47 17.19
CA TYR A 95 1.03 -14.03 15.88
C TYR A 95 0.03 -13.55 14.85
N SER A 96 0.52 -13.29 13.61
CA SER A 96 -0.31 -13.08 12.43
C SER A 96 0.01 -14.15 11.40
N ARG A 97 -0.96 -14.56 10.60
CA ARG A 97 -0.74 -15.37 9.42
C ARG A 97 0.14 -14.60 8.44
N HIS A 98 1.16 -15.26 7.95
CA HIS A 98 2.16 -14.68 7.09
C HIS A 98 2.12 -15.36 5.72
N TYR A 99 2.05 -14.56 4.67
CA TYR A 99 2.01 -15.05 3.30
C TYR A 99 3.02 -14.30 2.44
N ARG A 100 3.52 -14.97 1.41
CA ARG A 100 4.15 -14.34 0.26
C ARG A 100 3.09 -14.15 -0.81
N GLU A 101 2.79 -12.90 -1.15
CA GLU A 101 1.81 -12.54 -2.18
C GLU A 101 2.52 -11.95 -3.39
N LYS A 102 2.04 -12.29 -4.59
CA LYS A 102 2.55 -11.71 -5.84
C LYS A 102 1.59 -10.63 -6.33
N THR A 103 2.06 -9.38 -6.37
CA THR A 103 1.32 -8.23 -6.90
C THR A 103 2.03 -7.70 -8.14
N GLY A 104 1.47 -7.97 -9.32
CA GLY A 104 2.18 -7.77 -10.59
C GLY A 104 3.39 -8.70 -10.70
N GLU A 105 4.57 -8.13 -10.95
CA GLU A 105 5.83 -8.87 -11.03
C GLU A 105 6.58 -8.93 -9.69
N VAL A 106 6.03 -8.32 -8.62
CA VAL A 106 6.69 -8.23 -7.32
C VAL A 106 6.09 -9.23 -6.34
N GLU A 107 6.94 -10.07 -5.77
CA GLU A 107 6.62 -10.90 -4.61
C GLU A 107 7.00 -10.16 -3.33
N HIS A 108 6.10 -10.13 -2.37
CA HIS A 108 6.32 -9.48 -1.08
C HIS A 108 5.57 -10.21 0.03
N ALA A 109 5.99 -9.97 1.24
CA ALA A 109 5.36 -10.54 2.42
C ALA A 109 4.14 -9.73 2.84
N ILE A 110 3.07 -10.40 3.26
CA ILE A 110 1.87 -9.79 3.85
C ILE A 110 1.51 -10.47 5.16
N LEU A 111 0.87 -9.73 6.05
CA LEU A 111 0.31 -10.25 7.30
C LEU A 111 -1.21 -10.14 7.30
N ILE A 112 -1.84 -11.17 7.82
CA ILE A 112 -3.29 -11.27 7.98
C ILE A 112 -3.60 -11.74 9.40
N ASP A 113 -4.50 -11.04 10.08
CA ASP A 113 -5.02 -11.39 11.40
C ASP A 113 -6.39 -12.05 11.21
N GLU A 114 -6.48 -13.37 11.41
CA GLU A 114 -7.72 -14.12 11.17
C GLU A 114 -8.88 -13.67 12.08
N ASP A 115 -8.58 -13.16 13.26
CA ASP A 115 -9.57 -12.68 14.23
C ASP A 115 -10.19 -11.31 13.85
N LYS A 116 -9.66 -10.62 12.87
CA LYS A 116 -10.21 -9.35 12.39
C LYS A 116 -11.38 -9.60 11.42
N PRO A 117 -12.37 -8.69 11.36
CA PRO A 117 -13.49 -8.79 10.42
C PRO A 117 -13.05 -8.94 8.97
N LEU A 118 -13.83 -9.64 8.15
CA LEU A 118 -13.59 -9.83 6.72
C LEU A 118 -13.93 -8.57 5.92
N GLY A 119 -15.00 -7.90 6.29
CA GLY A 119 -15.55 -6.76 5.60
C GLY A 119 -15.19 -5.42 6.23
N ILE A 120 -15.53 -4.38 5.51
CA ILE A 120 -15.41 -2.99 5.93
C ILE A 120 -16.83 -2.42 5.98
N ASP A 121 -17.24 -1.95 7.15
CA ASP A 121 -18.53 -1.29 7.30
C ASP A 121 -18.53 0.02 6.49
N ALA A 122 -19.45 0.08 5.52
CA ALA A 122 -19.57 1.22 4.63
C ALA A 122 -19.87 2.54 5.35
N ASP A 123 -20.59 2.45 6.49
CA ASP A 123 -20.98 3.60 7.30
C ASP A 123 -19.78 4.17 8.09
N MET A 124 -18.77 3.35 8.34
CA MET A 124 -17.51 3.76 8.98
C MET A 124 -16.49 4.36 8.00
N VAL A 125 -16.74 4.23 6.70
CA VAL A 125 -15.83 4.77 5.68
C VAL A 125 -16.17 6.24 5.41
N PRO A 126 -15.24 7.19 5.64
CA PRO A 126 -15.49 8.60 5.41
C PRO A 126 -15.75 8.90 3.92
N GLN A 127 -16.34 10.05 3.66
CA GLN A 127 -16.45 10.54 2.29
C GLN A 127 -15.06 10.94 1.76
N PHE A 128 -14.75 10.53 0.54
CA PHE A 128 -13.50 10.85 -0.15
C PHE A 128 -13.77 11.05 -1.65
N PRO A 129 -12.87 11.72 -2.40
CA PRO A 129 -13.02 11.88 -3.85
C PRO A 129 -13.15 10.52 -4.56
N PHE A 130 -14.12 10.43 -5.48
CA PHE A 130 -14.46 9.21 -6.23
C PHE A 130 -14.99 8.05 -5.35
N ARG A 131 -15.61 8.33 -4.21
CA ARG A 131 -16.22 7.32 -3.34
C ARG A 131 -17.21 6.42 -4.07
N GLN A 132 -17.91 6.95 -5.07
CA GLN A 132 -18.85 6.21 -5.91
C GLN A 132 -18.21 5.12 -6.79
N ASN A 133 -16.87 5.13 -6.95
CA ASN A 133 -16.14 4.08 -7.64
C ASN A 133 -15.88 2.86 -6.76
N CYS A 134 -16.28 2.91 -5.46
CA CYS A 134 -16.09 1.83 -4.50
C CYS A 134 -17.43 1.31 -4.00
N ILE A 135 -17.57 -0.01 -3.97
CA ILE A 135 -18.72 -0.74 -3.40
C ILE A 135 -18.21 -1.54 -2.21
N TYR A 136 -18.82 -1.32 -1.05
CA TYR A 136 -18.49 -2.02 0.19
C TYR A 136 -19.55 -3.06 0.50
N ASN A 137 -19.13 -4.25 0.87
CA ASN A 137 -19.98 -5.37 1.21
C ASN A 137 -19.47 -6.01 2.51
N ILE A 138 -20.28 -6.89 3.08
CA ILE A 138 -19.95 -7.64 4.30
C ILE A 138 -18.64 -8.46 4.16
N ASP A 139 -18.30 -8.86 2.94
CA ASP A 139 -17.10 -9.69 2.66
C ASP A 139 -15.87 -8.85 2.27
N GLY A 140 -16.03 -7.55 2.01
CA GLY A 140 -14.92 -6.71 1.57
C GLY A 140 -15.31 -5.50 0.73
N VAL A 141 -14.40 -5.09 -0.16
CA VAL A 141 -14.55 -3.89 -0.98
C VAL A 141 -14.18 -4.15 -2.43
N THR A 142 -14.91 -3.53 -3.34
CA THR A 142 -14.60 -3.48 -4.78
C THR A 142 -14.46 -2.03 -5.20
N CYS A 143 -13.31 -1.66 -5.79
CA CYS A 143 -13.06 -0.29 -6.26
C CYS A 143 -12.55 -0.31 -7.71
N THR A 144 -12.97 0.67 -8.51
CA THR A 144 -12.38 0.97 -9.82
C THR A 144 -11.53 2.22 -9.70
N VAL A 145 -10.25 2.10 -9.99
CA VAL A 145 -9.27 3.19 -9.81
C VAL A 145 -9.48 4.28 -10.85
N PRO A 146 -9.72 5.55 -10.45
CA PRO A 146 -9.91 6.65 -11.40
C PRO A 146 -8.64 6.97 -12.19
N PRO A 147 -8.76 7.63 -13.37
CA PRO A 147 -7.60 8.16 -14.08
C PRO A 147 -6.73 9.06 -13.18
N GLY A 148 -5.41 8.96 -13.31
CA GLY A 148 -4.45 9.75 -12.53
C GLY A 148 -4.40 9.44 -11.04
N HIS A 149 -4.97 8.31 -10.61
CA HIS A 149 -4.98 7.88 -9.20
C HIS A 149 -4.44 6.47 -9.04
N TYR A 150 -4.05 6.14 -7.82
CA TYR A 150 -3.51 4.84 -7.45
C TYR A 150 -4.24 4.27 -6.23
N PHE A 151 -4.35 2.94 -6.18
CA PHE A 151 -4.90 2.23 -5.03
C PHE A 151 -3.75 1.63 -4.22
N MET A 152 -3.66 2.04 -2.97
CA MET A 152 -2.56 1.69 -2.08
C MET A 152 -3.02 0.74 -0.99
N MET A 153 -2.23 -0.29 -0.69
CA MET A 153 -2.47 -1.16 0.46
C MET A 153 -1.21 -1.31 1.32
N GLY A 154 -1.44 -1.47 2.62
CA GLY A 154 -0.36 -1.86 3.53
C GLY A 154 -0.13 -3.36 3.51
N ASP A 155 1.12 -3.77 3.73
CA ASP A 155 1.49 -5.19 3.79
C ASP A 155 0.92 -5.89 5.04
N ASN A 156 0.75 -5.16 6.15
CA ASN A 156 -0.02 -5.65 7.30
C ASN A 156 -1.51 -5.38 7.07
N ARG A 157 -2.16 -6.26 6.32
CA ARG A 157 -3.49 -6.07 5.74
C ARG A 157 -4.55 -5.62 6.74
N ASP A 158 -4.63 -6.26 7.88
CA ASP A 158 -5.67 -5.98 8.87
C ASP A 158 -5.29 -4.89 9.87
N ASN A 159 -4.05 -4.36 9.80
CA ASN A 159 -3.56 -3.25 10.62
C ASN A 159 -3.02 -2.10 9.74
N SER A 160 -3.76 -1.76 8.69
CA SER A 160 -3.38 -0.70 7.77
C SER A 160 -4.56 0.23 7.47
N ALA A 161 -4.42 1.50 7.78
CA ALA A 161 -5.25 2.54 7.21
C ALA A 161 -4.75 2.84 5.79
N ASP A 162 -5.47 2.35 4.77
CA ASP A 162 -5.08 2.42 3.37
C ASP A 162 -6.26 2.71 2.43
N SER A 163 -6.08 2.58 1.12
CA SER A 163 -7.09 2.94 0.13
C SER A 163 -8.43 2.25 0.30
N ARG A 164 -8.50 1.15 1.02
CA ARG A 164 -9.76 0.50 1.38
C ARG A 164 -10.65 1.37 2.27
N PHE A 165 -10.06 2.31 3.01
CA PHE A 165 -10.76 3.16 3.98
C PHE A 165 -10.87 4.62 3.53
N TRP A 166 -9.86 5.18 2.86
CA TRP A 166 -9.80 6.60 2.51
C TRP A 166 -9.69 6.87 1.01
N GLY A 167 -9.79 5.81 0.16
CA GLY A 167 -9.88 5.94 -1.28
C GLY A 167 -8.53 6.02 -2.00
N PHE A 168 -8.43 6.88 -2.99
CA PHE A 168 -7.37 6.84 -3.98
C PHE A 168 -6.32 7.93 -3.74
N VAL A 169 -5.07 7.63 -4.09
CA VAL A 169 -3.97 8.60 -4.05
C VAL A 169 -3.84 9.26 -5.42
N PRO A 170 -4.08 10.59 -5.52
CA PRO A 170 -3.83 11.32 -6.76
C PRO A 170 -2.33 11.34 -7.07
N GLU A 171 -1.97 11.29 -8.35
CA GLU A 171 -0.57 11.30 -8.78
C GLU A 171 0.23 12.50 -8.23
N GLN A 172 -0.42 13.65 -8.07
CA GLN A 172 0.22 14.85 -7.52
C GLN A 172 0.67 14.71 -6.06
N ASN A 173 0.10 13.75 -5.31
CA ASN A 173 0.46 13.50 -3.93
C ASN A 173 1.70 12.61 -3.78
N ILE A 174 2.18 12.00 -4.87
CA ILE A 174 3.32 11.10 -4.83
C ILE A 174 4.59 11.89 -4.51
N VAL A 175 5.32 11.44 -3.47
CA VAL A 175 6.62 11.97 -3.07
C VAL A 175 7.75 11.20 -3.76
N GLY A 176 7.68 9.86 -3.75
CA GLY A 176 8.69 9.04 -4.41
C GLY A 176 8.60 7.55 -4.07
N ARG A 177 9.49 6.77 -4.67
CA ARG A 177 9.60 5.33 -4.44
C ARG A 177 10.61 5.05 -3.34
N ALA A 178 10.18 4.34 -2.31
CA ALA A 178 11.06 3.78 -1.29
C ALA A 178 11.65 2.46 -1.82
N PHE A 179 12.96 2.26 -1.65
CA PHE A 179 13.64 1.13 -2.29
C PHE A 179 14.75 0.49 -1.46
N PHE A 180 15.18 1.15 -0.36
CA PHE A 180 16.33 0.69 0.40
C PHE A 180 16.21 1.08 1.87
N ILE A 181 16.53 0.15 2.78
CA ILE A 181 16.72 0.41 4.21
C ILE A 181 18.21 0.64 4.40
N TRP A 182 18.59 1.87 4.75
CA TRP A 182 20.00 2.20 4.91
C TRP A 182 20.48 2.07 6.36
N PHE A 183 19.55 2.05 7.32
CA PHE A 183 19.85 1.86 8.73
C PHE A 183 18.63 1.43 9.55
N ASN A 184 18.87 0.66 10.63
CA ASN A 184 17.92 0.39 11.70
C ASN A 184 18.72 0.23 12.99
N PHE A 185 18.39 0.96 14.05
CA PHE A 185 19.12 0.93 15.32
C PHE A 185 18.97 -0.40 16.06
N ASP A 186 17.85 -1.08 15.91
CA ASP A 186 17.53 -2.29 16.64
C ASP A 186 17.98 -3.56 15.88
N ASP A 187 18.15 -3.46 14.55
CA ASP A 187 18.54 -4.61 13.73
C ASP A 187 19.35 -4.16 12.50
N LEU A 188 20.67 -4.18 12.65
CA LEU A 188 21.61 -3.82 11.57
C LEU A 188 21.55 -4.78 10.35
N LYS A 189 20.96 -5.99 10.50
CA LYS A 189 20.81 -6.94 9.39
C LYS A 189 19.75 -6.50 8.38
N ARG A 190 18.96 -5.50 8.72
CA ARG A 190 17.93 -4.95 7.81
C ARG A 190 18.50 -4.02 6.73
N PHE A 191 19.78 -3.69 6.78
CA PHE A 191 20.43 -2.94 5.70
C PHE A 191 20.30 -3.66 4.37
N GLY A 192 19.67 -3.02 3.37
CA GLY A 192 19.47 -3.63 2.05
C GLY A 192 18.24 -3.12 1.31
N GLY A 193 18.13 -3.58 0.06
CA GLY A 193 16.94 -3.34 -0.76
C GLY A 193 15.77 -4.19 -0.30
N PHE A 194 14.55 -3.66 -0.46
CA PHE A 194 13.30 -4.39 -0.21
C PHE A 194 12.36 -4.29 -1.43
N ARG A 195 11.46 -5.24 -1.53
CA ARG A 195 10.44 -5.30 -2.58
C ARG A 195 9.06 -5.54 -2.00
#